data_3f5b85136f1385e02ea81746eba37443
#
_entry.id   3f5b85136f1385e02ea81746eba37443
#
_cell.length_a   1.000
_cell.length_b   1.000
_cell.length_c   1.000
_cell.angle_alpha   90.00
_cell.angle_beta   90.00
_cell.angle_gamma   90.00
#
_symmetry.space_group_name_H-M   'P 1'
#
loop_
_entity.id
_entity.type
_entity.pdbx_description
1 polymer ?
#
loop_
_entity_poly.entity_id
_entity_poly.type
_entity_poly.pdbx_seq_one_letter_code
_entity_poly.pdbx_strand_id
1 'polypeptide(L)'
;GLFFENKLSAIEIAQIGQYAENVYFGKPSGLMDQMASSVGGLVFIDFADPKKPVVEKVDFDFAHCGHTLCIIDSHASHADLTDEYAAIPVEMKKVAAFFGKDVLNDVEESAFYASLPALRASCGDRAVLRGNLQRPLPLDFYARLL
;
A
#
# COMPACT_ATOMS: atom_id res chain seq x y z
N GLY A 1 -3.94 -4.06 -24.49
CA GLY A 1 -5.28 -4.43 -24.83
C GLY A 1 -5.51 -4.61 -26.33
N LEU A 2 -5.51 -3.54 -27.12
CA LEU A 2 -5.89 -3.58 -28.55
C LEU A 2 -5.07 -4.57 -29.40
N PHE A 3 -3.74 -4.61 -29.19
CA PHE A 3 -2.87 -5.53 -29.93
C PHE A 3 -3.05 -7.01 -29.60
N PHE A 4 -3.67 -7.32 -28.46
CA PHE A 4 -3.90 -8.68 -27.97
C PHE A 4 -5.40 -9.04 -27.95
N GLU A 5 -6.22 -8.36 -28.75
CA GLU A 5 -7.66 -8.60 -28.85
C GLU A 5 -8.37 -8.57 -27.47
N ASN A 6 -7.88 -7.72 -26.54
CA ASN A 6 -8.40 -7.58 -25.17
C ASN A 6 -8.45 -8.89 -24.35
N LYS A 7 -7.53 -9.81 -24.59
CA LYS A 7 -7.46 -11.09 -23.86
C LYS A 7 -6.92 -10.96 -22.43
N LEU A 8 -6.34 -9.81 -22.08
CA LEU A 8 -5.78 -9.56 -20.76
C LEU A 8 -6.80 -8.83 -19.88
N SER A 9 -6.93 -9.29 -18.65
CA SER A 9 -7.69 -8.59 -17.61
C SER A 9 -6.96 -7.33 -17.15
N ALA A 10 -7.68 -6.40 -16.49
CA ALA A 10 -7.08 -5.21 -15.91
C ALA A 10 -6.00 -5.56 -14.87
N ILE A 11 -6.20 -6.64 -14.11
CA ILE A 11 -5.24 -7.14 -13.11
C ILE A 11 -3.94 -7.60 -13.80
N GLU A 12 -4.04 -8.41 -14.85
CA GLU A 12 -2.88 -8.88 -15.62
C GLU A 12 -2.11 -7.71 -16.26
N ILE A 13 -2.81 -6.71 -16.78
CA ILE A 13 -2.18 -5.51 -17.35
C ILE A 13 -1.39 -4.77 -16.26
N ALA A 14 -1.96 -4.61 -15.06
CA ALA A 14 -1.27 -3.97 -13.93
C ALA A 14 -0.01 -4.75 -13.50
N GLN A 15 -0.10 -6.08 -13.42
CA GLN A 15 1.02 -6.96 -13.07
C GLN A 15 2.15 -6.90 -14.12
N ILE A 16 1.80 -6.86 -15.40
CA ILE A 16 2.77 -6.67 -16.50
C ILE A 16 3.46 -5.30 -16.37
N GLY A 17 2.69 -4.24 -16.07
CA GLY A 17 3.24 -2.90 -15.86
C GLY A 17 4.25 -2.85 -14.71
N GLN A 18 3.89 -3.43 -13.55
CA GLN A 18 4.79 -3.54 -12.41
C GLN A 18 6.06 -4.34 -12.76
N TYR A 19 5.91 -5.48 -13.45
CA TYR A 19 7.04 -6.28 -13.87
C TYR A 19 7.99 -5.47 -14.78
N ALA A 20 7.44 -4.71 -15.71
CA ALA A 20 8.23 -3.87 -16.60
C ALA A 20 9.03 -2.80 -15.81
N GLU A 21 8.40 -2.13 -14.85
CA GLU A 21 9.08 -1.15 -13.99
C GLU A 21 10.20 -1.80 -13.15
N ASN A 22 9.91 -2.94 -12.52
CA ASN A 22 10.84 -3.57 -11.59
C ASN A 22 12.02 -4.22 -12.32
N VAL A 23 11.78 -4.86 -13.48
CA VAL A 23 12.81 -5.66 -14.17
C VAL A 23 13.56 -4.85 -15.22
N TYR A 24 12.86 -4.04 -16.03
CA TYR A 24 13.51 -3.30 -17.12
C TYR A 24 14.00 -1.92 -16.70
N PHE A 25 13.26 -1.23 -15.83
CA PHE A 25 13.68 0.08 -15.32
C PHE A 25 14.45 -0.01 -14.00
N GLY A 26 14.44 -1.18 -13.33
CA GLY A 26 15.11 -1.35 -12.05
C GLY A 26 14.51 -0.54 -10.90
N LYS A 27 13.27 -0.04 -11.05
CA LYS A 27 12.57 0.73 -10.04
C LYS A 27 11.76 -0.21 -9.16
N PRO A 28 12.04 -0.32 -7.85
CA PRO A 28 11.26 -1.16 -6.94
C PRO A 28 9.89 -0.52 -6.66
N SER A 29 8.92 -0.76 -7.53
CA SER A 29 7.55 -0.29 -7.37
C SER A 29 6.61 -1.36 -6.82
N GLY A 30 5.64 -0.94 -5.98
CA GLY A 30 4.50 -1.77 -5.61
C GLY A 30 3.52 -1.93 -6.77
N LEU A 31 2.44 -2.69 -6.54
CA LEU A 31 1.42 -2.97 -7.58
C LEU A 31 0.20 -2.02 -7.49
N MET A 32 0.11 -1.20 -6.45
CA MET A 32 -1.08 -0.41 -6.15
C MET A 32 -1.43 0.58 -7.27
N ASP A 33 -0.45 1.38 -7.72
CA ASP A 33 -0.68 2.45 -8.68
C ASP A 33 -1.06 1.90 -10.06
N GLN A 34 -0.38 0.84 -10.50
CA GLN A 34 -0.68 0.15 -11.74
C GLN A 34 -2.07 -0.49 -11.70
N MET A 35 -2.44 -1.06 -10.54
CA MET A 35 -3.76 -1.68 -10.35
C MET A 35 -4.88 -0.63 -10.38
N ALA A 36 -4.73 0.44 -9.60
CA ALA A 36 -5.70 1.53 -9.58
C ALA A 36 -5.87 2.17 -10.96
N SER A 37 -4.77 2.38 -11.69
CA SER A 37 -4.80 2.96 -13.04
C SER A 37 -5.43 2.03 -14.07
N SER A 38 -5.18 0.72 -13.96
CA SER A 38 -5.71 -0.26 -14.92
C SER A 38 -7.20 -0.56 -14.71
N VAL A 39 -7.64 -0.63 -13.45
CA VAL A 39 -9.04 -0.93 -13.09
C VAL A 39 -9.93 0.30 -13.22
N GLY A 40 -9.40 1.47 -12.82
CA GLY A 40 -10.08 2.77 -12.86
C GLY A 40 -11.20 2.92 -11.83
N GLY A 41 -11.52 4.17 -11.52
CA GLY A 41 -12.49 4.55 -10.50
C GLY A 41 -11.92 4.40 -9.09
N LEU A 42 -12.80 4.31 -8.09
CA LEU A 42 -12.43 3.96 -6.73
C LEU A 42 -12.35 2.44 -6.60
N VAL A 43 -11.27 1.97 -6.02
CA VAL A 43 -11.03 0.54 -5.87
C VAL A 43 -10.52 0.23 -4.46
N PHE A 44 -11.04 -0.84 -3.88
CA PHE A 44 -10.42 -1.52 -2.75
C PHE A 44 -9.49 -2.60 -3.30
N ILE A 45 -8.28 -2.69 -2.78
CA ILE A 45 -7.28 -3.67 -3.21
C ILE A 45 -6.73 -4.37 -1.99
N ASP A 46 -6.89 -5.70 -1.93
CA ASP A 46 -6.26 -6.55 -0.93
C ASP A 46 -5.09 -7.31 -1.56
N PHE A 47 -3.91 -7.10 -1.01
CA PHE A 47 -2.66 -7.76 -1.40
C PHE A 47 -2.24 -8.87 -0.43
N ALA A 48 -3.15 -9.46 0.33
CA ALA A 48 -2.84 -10.61 1.20
C ALA A 48 -2.16 -11.75 0.43
N ASP A 49 -2.61 -12.00 -0.81
CA ASP A 49 -1.87 -12.81 -1.79
C ASP A 49 -1.40 -11.91 -2.96
N PRO A 50 -0.11 -11.51 -3.00
CA PRO A 50 0.39 -10.65 -4.07
C PRO A 50 0.27 -11.24 -5.48
N LYS A 51 0.14 -12.58 -5.60
CA LYS A 51 -0.04 -13.26 -6.89
C LYS A 51 -1.49 -13.25 -7.35
N LYS A 52 -2.42 -13.11 -6.40
CA LYS A 52 -3.87 -13.09 -6.65
C LYS A 52 -4.53 -11.98 -5.84
N PRO A 53 -4.21 -10.72 -6.14
CA PRO A 53 -4.82 -9.59 -5.43
C PRO A 53 -6.32 -9.59 -5.63
N VAL A 54 -7.05 -9.30 -4.55
CA VAL A 54 -8.50 -9.08 -4.62
C VAL A 54 -8.73 -7.60 -4.91
N VAL A 55 -9.50 -7.32 -5.96
CA VAL A 55 -9.79 -5.94 -6.37
C VAL A 55 -11.30 -5.77 -6.50
N GLU A 56 -11.84 -4.85 -5.73
CA GLU A 56 -13.26 -4.53 -5.71
C GLU A 56 -13.48 -3.07 -6.11
N LYS A 57 -14.44 -2.81 -6.99
CA LYS A 57 -14.86 -1.44 -7.30
C LYS A 57 -15.73 -0.92 -6.17
N VAL A 58 -15.40 0.26 -5.68
CA VAL A 58 -16.18 0.97 -4.67
C VAL A 58 -17.10 1.95 -5.39
N ASP A 59 -18.41 1.75 -5.25
CA ASP A 59 -19.40 2.70 -5.75
C ASP A 59 -19.55 3.83 -4.72
N PHE A 60 -18.94 4.98 -5.01
CA PHE A 60 -18.99 6.15 -4.15
C PHE A 60 -19.16 7.42 -4.98
N ASP A 61 -20.18 8.19 -4.66
CA ASP A 61 -20.50 9.45 -5.34
C ASP A 61 -19.92 10.66 -4.59
N PHE A 62 -18.80 11.16 -5.06
CA PHE A 62 -18.18 12.39 -4.53
C PHE A 62 -19.04 13.63 -4.72
N ALA A 63 -19.92 13.68 -5.71
CA ALA A 63 -20.74 14.86 -5.95
C ALA A 63 -21.81 15.06 -4.86
N HIS A 64 -22.23 13.98 -4.20
CA HIS A 64 -23.31 13.99 -3.20
C HIS A 64 -22.83 13.70 -1.77
N CYS A 65 -21.54 13.46 -1.55
CA CYS A 65 -21.01 13.16 -0.21
C CYS A 65 -20.82 14.41 0.68
N GLY A 66 -21.03 15.61 0.16
CA GLY A 66 -20.82 16.88 0.90
C GLY A 66 -19.35 17.25 1.10
N HIS A 67 -18.41 16.54 0.47
CA HIS A 67 -16.97 16.79 0.55
C HIS A 67 -16.37 16.94 -0.85
N THR A 68 -15.25 17.61 -0.94
CA THR A 68 -14.52 17.80 -2.19
C THR A 68 -13.13 17.20 -2.07
N LEU A 69 -12.76 16.36 -3.04
CA LEU A 69 -11.39 15.87 -3.15
C LEU A 69 -10.50 16.97 -3.73
N CYS A 70 -9.47 17.35 -2.98
CA CYS A 70 -8.50 18.36 -3.40
C CYS A 70 -7.12 17.73 -3.56
N ILE A 71 -6.41 18.11 -4.63
CA ILE A 71 -5.00 17.79 -4.83
C ILE A 71 -4.22 19.08 -4.63
N ILE A 72 -3.27 19.05 -3.68
CA ILE A 72 -2.41 20.20 -3.37
C ILE A 72 -0.98 19.84 -3.80
N ASP A 73 -0.43 20.62 -4.73
CA ASP A 73 0.97 20.48 -5.12
C ASP A 73 1.87 21.02 -4.01
N SER A 74 2.71 20.16 -3.45
CA SER A 74 3.70 20.53 -2.43
C SER A 74 4.98 21.14 -3.01
N HIS A 75 5.11 21.18 -4.35
CA HIS A 75 6.32 21.55 -5.07
C HIS A 75 7.57 20.74 -4.70
N ALA A 76 7.39 19.55 -4.11
CA ALA A 76 8.47 18.63 -3.77
C ALA A 76 8.64 17.57 -4.85
N SER A 77 9.90 17.27 -5.22
CA SER A 77 10.20 16.19 -6.16
C SER A 77 10.25 14.84 -5.44
N HIS A 78 9.52 13.84 -5.95
CA HIS A 78 9.61 12.46 -5.46
C HIS A 78 10.92 11.77 -5.89
N ALA A 79 11.64 12.32 -6.89
CA ALA A 79 12.88 11.73 -7.39
C ALA A 79 13.99 11.69 -6.31
N ASP A 80 14.00 12.68 -5.42
CA ASP A 80 15.00 12.79 -4.35
C ASP A 80 14.70 11.89 -3.14
N LEU A 81 13.55 11.19 -3.13
CA LEU A 81 13.07 10.38 -2.02
C LEU A 81 13.12 8.86 -2.31
N THR A 82 13.81 8.44 -3.37
CA THR A 82 13.84 7.02 -3.79
C THR A 82 14.33 6.09 -2.68
N ASP A 83 15.38 6.49 -1.96
CA ASP A 83 15.94 5.70 -0.85
C ASP A 83 14.94 5.61 0.33
N GLU A 84 14.20 6.68 0.59
CA GLU A 84 13.17 6.72 1.63
C GLU A 84 12.00 5.78 1.29
N TYR A 85 11.57 5.76 0.03
CA TYR A 85 10.53 4.82 -0.44
C TYR A 85 11.02 3.37 -0.38
N ALA A 86 12.25 3.11 -0.78
CA ALA A 86 12.84 1.77 -0.72
C ALA A 86 12.99 1.26 0.75
N ALA A 87 13.21 2.16 1.70
CA ALA A 87 13.31 1.82 3.11
C ALA A 87 11.98 1.37 3.74
N ILE A 88 10.82 1.84 3.21
CA ILE A 88 9.51 1.53 3.80
C ILE A 88 9.25 0.01 3.91
N PRO A 89 9.30 -0.78 2.83
CA PRO A 89 9.04 -2.22 2.92
C PRO A 89 10.09 -2.96 3.76
N VAL A 90 11.34 -2.48 3.78
CA VAL A 90 12.40 -3.08 4.60
C VAL A 90 12.10 -2.89 6.10
N GLU A 91 11.71 -1.69 6.50
CA GLU A 91 11.35 -1.39 7.88
C GLU A 91 10.09 -2.12 8.33
N MET A 92 9.07 -2.21 7.46
CA MET A 92 7.85 -2.98 7.73
C MET A 92 8.15 -4.46 7.95
N LYS A 93 8.99 -5.06 7.10
CA LYS A 93 9.43 -6.45 7.25
C LYS A 93 10.22 -6.68 8.53
N LYS A 94 11.07 -5.72 8.93
CA LYS A 94 11.81 -5.78 10.19
C LYS A 94 10.86 -5.84 11.38
N VAL A 95 9.80 -5.07 11.37
CA VAL A 95 8.77 -5.08 12.43
C VAL A 95 7.99 -6.40 12.41
N ALA A 96 7.58 -6.91 11.24
CA ALA A 96 6.90 -8.20 11.12
C ALA A 96 7.78 -9.35 11.64
N ALA A 97 9.07 -9.36 11.27
CA ALA A 97 10.04 -10.36 11.70
C ALA A 97 10.24 -10.40 13.22
N PHE A 98 10.10 -9.27 13.93
CA PHE A 98 10.13 -9.24 15.39
C PHE A 98 9.07 -10.16 16.01
N PHE A 99 7.93 -10.32 15.35
CA PHE A 99 6.84 -11.21 15.75
C PHE A 99 6.92 -12.60 15.10
N GLY A 100 8.00 -12.92 14.37
CA GLY A 100 8.13 -14.16 13.62
C GLY A 100 7.17 -14.27 12.44
N LYS A 101 6.78 -13.11 11.84
CA LYS A 101 5.88 -13.02 10.70
C LYS A 101 6.60 -12.46 9.48
N ASP A 102 6.11 -12.81 8.29
CA ASP A 102 6.65 -12.32 7.01
C ASP A 102 6.08 -10.95 6.64
N VAL A 103 4.83 -10.68 7.02
CA VAL A 103 4.11 -9.45 6.75
C VAL A 103 3.41 -8.90 7.98
N LEU A 104 3.26 -7.57 8.04
CA LEU A 104 2.62 -6.89 9.16
C LEU A 104 1.14 -7.23 9.34
N ASN A 105 0.46 -7.59 8.26
CA ASN A 105 -0.95 -7.98 8.29
C ASN A 105 -1.21 -9.21 9.18
N ASP A 106 -0.21 -10.07 9.37
CA ASP A 106 -0.31 -11.28 10.19
C ASP A 106 0.02 -11.03 11.68
N VAL A 107 0.34 -9.79 12.04
CA VAL A 107 0.66 -9.40 13.41
C VAL A 107 -0.59 -8.90 14.12
N GLU A 108 -0.93 -9.54 15.24
CA GLU A 108 -2.05 -9.12 16.08
C GLU A 108 -1.85 -7.71 16.63
N GLU A 109 -2.88 -6.88 16.55
CA GLU A 109 -2.82 -5.48 16.95
C GLU A 109 -2.46 -5.31 18.43
N SER A 110 -3.11 -6.10 19.29
CA SER A 110 -2.84 -6.10 20.73
C SER A 110 -1.39 -6.46 21.05
N ALA A 111 -0.81 -7.43 20.36
CA ALA A 111 0.59 -7.83 20.51
C ALA A 111 1.54 -6.72 20.07
N PHE A 112 1.21 -6.03 18.97
CA PHE A 112 2.00 -4.89 18.50
C PHE A 112 2.08 -3.78 19.55
N TYR A 113 0.94 -3.32 20.07
CA TYR A 113 0.92 -2.24 21.05
C TYR A 113 1.53 -2.65 22.40
N ALA A 114 1.33 -3.88 22.86
CA ALA A 114 1.95 -4.38 24.08
C ALA A 114 3.48 -4.46 23.98
N SER A 115 4.01 -4.62 22.78
CA SER A 115 5.45 -4.77 22.52
C SER A 115 6.16 -3.47 22.15
N LEU A 116 5.48 -2.31 22.13
CA LEU A 116 6.05 -1.05 21.66
C LEU A 116 7.44 -0.70 22.25
N PRO A 117 7.70 -0.82 23.57
CA PRO A 117 9.02 -0.51 24.11
C PRO A 117 10.12 -1.43 23.55
N ALA A 118 9.85 -2.74 23.44
CA ALA A 118 10.79 -3.71 22.89
C ALA A 118 10.97 -3.55 21.37
N LEU A 119 9.90 -3.25 20.65
CA LEU A 119 9.95 -2.93 19.22
C LEU A 119 10.82 -1.71 18.93
N ARG A 120 10.66 -0.63 19.70
CA ARG A 120 11.46 0.59 19.55
C ARG A 120 12.94 0.30 19.79
N ALA A 121 13.25 -0.48 20.80
CA ALA A 121 14.63 -0.88 21.11
C ALA A 121 15.25 -1.76 20.01
N SER A 122 14.48 -2.67 19.40
CA SER A 122 14.95 -3.62 18.39
C SER A 122 14.93 -3.06 16.97
N CYS A 123 13.83 -2.41 16.59
CA CYS A 123 13.58 -1.99 15.21
C CYS A 123 13.90 -0.51 14.96
N GLY A 124 13.91 0.31 16.01
CA GLY A 124 14.04 1.76 15.95
C GLY A 124 12.69 2.47 15.78
N ASP A 125 12.61 3.71 16.24
CA ASP A 125 11.37 4.50 16.28
C ASP A 125 10.74 4.68 14.89
N ARG A 126 11.55 4.90 13.87
CA ARG A 126 11.08 5.11 12.49
C ARG A 126 10.37 3.88 11.93
N ALA A 127 10.95 2.69 12.12
CA ALA A 127 10.33 1.45 11.67
C ALA A 127 9.01 1.16 12.40
N VAL A 128 8.97 1.42 13.71
CA VAL A 128 7.75 1.25 14.52
C VAL A 128 6.65 2.22 14.09
N LEU A 129 6.99 3.48 13.84
CA LEU A 129 6.03 4.48 13.36
C LEU A 129 5.45 4.08 12.00
N ARG A 130 6.29 3.67 11.06
CA ARG A 130 5.84 3.20 9.74
C ARG A 130 5.00 1.93 9.85
N GLY A 131 5.40 0.98 10.69
CA GLY A 131 4.62 -0.22 10.95
C GLY A 131 3.23 0.09 11.51
N ASN A 132 3.12 1.07 12.41
CA ASN A 132 1.83 1.51 12.94
C ASN A 132 0.95 2.17 11.87
N LEU A 133 1.51 3.04 11.03
CA LEU A 133 0.77 3.76 9.98
C LEU A 133 0.27 2.85 8.85
N GLN A 134 0.95 1.73 8.59
CA GLN A 134 0.60 0.79 7.53
C GLN A 134 -0.34 -0.33 7.99
N ARG A 135 -0.72 -0.34 9.26
CA ARG A 135 -1.71 -1.28 9.75
C ARG A 135 -3.11 -0.82 9.32
N PRO A 136 -3.99 -1.75 8.94
CA PRO A 136 -5.38 -1.41 8.70
C PRO A 136 -5.97 -0.86 10.02
N LEU A 137 -6.33 0.41 10.00
CA LEU A 137 -7.04 1.01 11.13
C LEU A 137 -8.47 0.46 11.16
N PRO A 138 -9.03 0.18 12.35
CA PRO A 138 -10.42 -0.22 12.46
C PRO A 138 -11.34 0.81 11.77
N LEU A 139 -12.39 0.34 11.12
CA LEU A 139 -13.35 1.20 10.41
C LEU A 139 -13.93 2.30 11.30
N ASP A 140 -14.09 2.04 12.59
CA ASP A 140 -14.55 3.01 13.60
C ASP A 140 -13.53 4.14 13.85
N PHE A 141 -12.25 3.93 13.60
CA PHE A 141 -11.25 5.00 13.67
C PHE A 141 -11.48 6.02 12.56
N TYR A 142 -11.75 5.57 11.33
CA TYR A 142 -12.06 6.48 10.22
C TYR A 142 -13.38 7.21 10.43
N ALA A 143 -14.39 6.55 11.01
CA ALA A 143 -15.66 7.16 11.34
C ALA A 143 -15.58 8.26 12.43
N ARG A 144 -14.50 8.29 13.23
CA ARG A 144 -14.26 9.32 14.24
C ARG A 144 -13.45 10.52 13.72
N LEU A 145 -12.86 10.38 12.52
CA LEU A 145 -12.11 11.47 11.87
C LEU A 145 -12.99 12.30 10.92
N LEU A 146 -14.18 11.83 10.60
CA LEU A 146 -15.22 12.51 9.83
C LEU A 146 -16.25 13.15 10.75
#